data_5c9c39020417cd4f9c982ae7438f8f6f
#
_entry.id   5c9c39020417cd4f9c982ae7438f8f6f
#
_cell.length_a   1.000
_cell.length_b   1.000
_cell.length_c   1.000
_cell.angle_alpha   90.00
_cell.angle_beta   90.00
_cell.angle_gamma   90.00
#
_symmetry.space_group_name_H-M   'P 1'
#
loop_
_entity.id
_entity.type
_entity.pdbx_description
1 polymer ?
#
loop_
_entity_poly.entity_id
_entity_poly.type
_entity_poly.pdbx_seq_one_letter_code
_entity_poly.pdbx_strand_id
1 'polypeptide(L)'
;MHPTRPAQRLRRNLKPMLLALLAAALLAGCDYQVQPMENRQVSFQGQEFTVVSLDLHRESLSLHWRNPDNDQPFGDIQSLREWGAANGKRLMFAANAGIYDQAYAPLGLYVEHGKTLVPLNLFHGNPAAGNFSIRPNGVFAIYPDGHAAVRTSTDFKTDGKAADWATQSGPMLVIDGQINTQFVDDSASTKWRSGVCAHGPYQVLFVVSESPVNFHTFASLFRDKLGCRDALYLDGSISQFYIDGTGYTGAPTFMVKPYAGIFAVFANQ
;
A
#
# COMPACT_ATOMS: atom_id res chain seq x y z
N MET A 1 -95.51 -7.17 -9.21
CA MET A 1 -94.50 -7.61 -10.19
C MET A 1 -93.45 -6.54 -10.25
N HIS A 2 -92.30 -6.74 -9.61
CA HIS A 2 -91.14 -5.85 -9.68
C HIS A 2 -89.98 -6.55 -10.35
N PRO A 3 -89.32 -5.97 -11.31
CA PRO A 3 -88.12 -6.58 -11.93
C PRO A 3 -86.86 -6.26 -11.10
N THR A 4 -86.11 -7.27 -10.83
CA THR A 4 -84.83 -7.23 -10.15
C THR A 4 -83.71 -6.67 -11.08
N ARG A 5 -82.88 -5.73 -10.58
CA ARG A 5 -81.68 -5.18 -11.24
C ARG A 5 -80.51 -6.14 -11.06
N PRO A 6 -79.63 -6.35 -12.04
CA PRO A 6 -78.47 -7.15 -11.90
C PRO A 6 -77.28 -6.33 -11.26
N ALA A 7 -76.53 -6.97 -10.40
CA ALA A 7 -75.35 -6.41 -9.71
C ALA A 7 -74.15 -6.26 -10.73
N GLN A 8 -73.59 -5.05 -10.78
CA GLN A 8 -72.34 -4.76 -11.50
C GLN A 8 -71.18 -5.29 -10.68
N ARG A 9 -70.40 -6.23 -11.26
CA ARG A 9 -69.10 -6.66 -10.75
C ARG A 9 -68.04 -5.62 -10.99
N LEU A 10 -67.49 -5.02 -9.92
CA LEU A 10 -66.32 -4.17 -9.95
C LEU A 10 -65.08 -5.06 -10.14
N ARG A 11 -64.53 -5.11 -11.37
CA ARG A 11 -63.21 -5.70 -11.59
C ARG A 11 -62.16 -4.66 -11.17
N ARG A 12 -61.56 -4.87 -10.02
CA ARG A 12 -60.36 -4.10 -9.56
C ARG A 12 -59.16 -4.52 -10.41
N ASN A 13 -58.63 -3.58 -11.18
CA ASN A 13 -57.37 -3.71 -11.94
C ASN A 13 -56.19 -3.70 -10.95
N LEU A 14 -55.69 -4.88 -10.54
CA LEU A 14 -54.54 -5.06 -9.65
C LEU A 14 -53.20 -5.27 -10.41
N LYS A 15 -53.20 -5.20 -11.74
CA LYS A 15 -51.97 -5.54 -12.55
C LYS A 15 -50.95 -4.44 -12.76
N PRO A 16 -51.18 -3.12 -12.68
CA PRO A 16 -50.12 -2.15 -12.89
C PRO A 16 -49.27 -1.89 -11.63
N MET A 17 -49.72 -2.21 -10.44
CA MET A 17 -48.99 -1.87 -9.20
C MET A 17 -47.85 -2.85 -8.86
N LEU A 18 -47.93 -4.11 -9.30
CA LEU A 18 -46.88 -5.11 -9.09
C LEU A 18 -45.65 -4.91 -10.07
N LEU A 19 -45.90 -4.38 -11.24
CA LEU A 19 -44.78 -4.11 -12.19
C LEU A 19 -43.94 -2.89 -11.78
N ALA A 20 -44.54 -1.91 -11.11
CA ALA A 20 -43.81 -0.72 -10.63
C ALA A 20 -42.89 -1.03 -9.44
N LEU A 21 -43.25 -2.00 -8.61
CA LEU A 21 -42.42 -2.43 -7.46
C LEU A 21 -41.23 -3.32 -7.88
N LEU A 22 -41.33 -4.08 -8.99
CA LEU A 22 -40.20 -4.85 -9.53
C LEU A 22 -39.17 -3.96 -10.28
N ALA A 23 -39.60 -2.85 -10.86
CA ALA A 23 -38.69 -1.91 -11.55
C ALA A 23 -37.86 -1.07 -10.57
N ALA A 24 -38.38 -0.80 -9.37
CA ALA A 24 -37.66 -0.05 -8.32
C ALA A 24 -36.57 -0.89 -7.62
N ALA A 25 -36.69 -2.23 -7.64
CA ALA A 25 -35.71 -3.13 -7.00
C ALA A 25 -34.46 -3.39 -7.88
N LEU A 26 -34.50 -3.06 -9.19
CA LEU A 26 -33.38 -3.23 -10.11
C LEU A 26 -32.45 -2.03 -10.22
N LEU A 27 -32.74 -0.90 -9.54
CA LEU A 27 -31.92 0.31 -9.49
C LEU A 27 -31.17 0.45 -8.15
N ALA A 28 -31.25 -0.51 -7.25
CA ALA A 28 -30.25 -0.67 -6.20
C ALA A 28 -28.97 -1.25 -6.83
N GLY A 29 -28.38 -0.51 -7.77
CA GLY A 29 -26.99 -0.67 -8.12
C GLY A 29 -26.23 -0.57 -6.81
N CYS A 30 -25.42 -1.58 -6.48
CA CYS A 30 -24.41 -1.44 -5.47
C CYS A 30 -23.59 -0.21 -5.87
N ASP A 31 -23.89 0.96 -5.32
CA ASP A 31 -22.91 2.02 -5.16
C ASP A 31 -21.81 1.41 -4.29
N TYR A 32 -20.89 0.73 -4.94
CA TYR A 32 -19.61 0.39 -4.35
C TYR A 32 -18.94 1.75 -4.09
N GLN A 33 -19.22 2.32 -2.94
CA GLN A 33 -18.56 3.53 -2.45
C GLN A 33 -17.10 3.14 -2.22
N VAL A 34 -16.30 3.24 -3.29
CA VAL A 34 -14.86 3.09 -3.18
C VAL A 34 -14.39 4.20 -2.24
N GLN A 35 -13.99 3.81 -1.05
CA GLN A 35 -13.49 4.75 -0.05
C GLN A 35 -12.23 5.42 -0.60
N PRO A 36 -12.08 6.75 -0.47
CA PRO A 36 -10.80 7.42 -0.76
C PRO A 36 -9.71 6.85 0.15
N MET A 37 -8.46 7.25 -0.07
CA MET A 37 -7.33 6.88 0.79
C MET A 37 -7.77 6.83 2.26
N GLU A 38 -7.76 5.64 2.84
CA GLU A 38 -8.24 5.40 4.19
C GLU A 38 -7.05 5.10 5.11
N ASN A 39 -6.99 5.79 6.24
CA ASN A 39 -6.03 5.44 7.29
C ASN A 39 -6.77 4.99 8.55
N ARG A 40 -6.22 3.99 9.23
CA ARG A 40 -6.79 3.46 10.47
C ARG A 40 -5.71 2.91 11.40
N GLN A 41 -5.97 3.00 12.69
CA GLN A 41 -5.19 2.30 13.72
C GLN A 41 -5.65 0.85 13.83
N VAL A 42 -4.70 -0.07 13.97
CA VAL A 42 -4.94 -1.50 14.10
C VAL A 42 -4.14 -2.03 15.28
N SER A 43 -4.85 -2.57 16.28
CA SER A 43 -4.23 -3.32 17.38
C SER A 43 -4.06 -4.78 16.99
N PHE A 44 -2.86 -5.33 17.18
CA PHE A 44 -2.56 -6.73 16.94
C PHE A 44 -1.45 -7.21 17.89
N GLN A 45 -1.69 -8.31 18.61
CA GLN A 45 -0.76 -8.88 19.59
C GLN A 45 -0.20 -7.85 20.60
N GLY A 46 -1.06 -6.94 21.08
CA GLY A 46 -0.69 -5.91 22.05
C GLY A 46 0.18 -4.77 21.48
N GLN A 47 0.33 -4.68 20.17
CA GLN A 47 1.04 -3.63 19.46
C GLN A 47 0.06 -2.81 18.60
N GLU A 48 0.38 -1.53 18.39
CA GLU A 48 -0.41 -0.61 17.56
C GLU A 48 0.29 -0.35 16.22
N PHE A 49 -0.51 -0.25 15.16
CA PHE A 49 -0.05 -0.03 13.80
C PHE A 49 -0.94 0.97 13.09
N THR A 50 -0.34 1.85 12.30
CA THR A 50 -1.08 2.64 11.31
C THR A 50 -1.10 1.89 9.97
N VAL A 51 -2.30 1.68 9.45
CA VAL A 51 -2.55 1.08 8.14
C VAL A 51 -3.14 2.13 7.23
N VAL A 52 -2.50 2.35 6.07
CA VAL A 52 -3.01 3.21 4.99
C VAL A 52 -3.40 2.33 3.81
N SER A 53 -4.65 2.43 3.40
CA SER A 53 -5.21 1.73 2.23
C SER A 53 -5.35 2.70 1.06
N LEU A 54 -4.78 2.35 -0.08
CA LEU A 54 -4.85 3.11 -1.34
C LEU A 54 -5.60 2.30 -2.38
N ASP A 55 -6.52 2.97 -3.10
CA ASP A 55 -7.15 2.44 -4.30
C ASP A 55 -6.49 3.09 -5.53
N LEU A 56 -5.71 2.32 -6.27
CA LEU A 56 -4.95 2.80 -7.42
C LEU A 56 -5.81 3.19 -8.64
N HIS A 57 -7.13 2.98 -8.59
CA HIS A 57 -8.05 3.59 -9.56
C HIS A 57 -8.31 5.08 -9.26
N ARG A 58 -8.00 5.54 -8.06
CA ARG A 58 -8.26 6.90 -7.57
C ARG A 58 -7.01 7.65 -7.18
N GLU A 59 -6.07 6.98 -6.54
CA GLU A 59 -4.83 7.57 -6.08
C GLU A 59 -3.67 7.22 -7.01
N SER A 60 -2.97 8.24 -7.46
CA SER A 60 -1.73 8.08 -8.21
C SER A 60 -0.57 7.94 -7.24
N LEU A 61 -0.24 6.68 -6.89
CA LEU A 61 0.94 6.38 -6.09
C LEU A 61 2.19 6.46 -6.95
N SER A 62 3.15 7.26 -6.53
CA SER A 62 4.42 7.51 -7.20
C SER A 62 5.60 7.26 -6.28
N LEU A 63 6.79 7.14 -6.84
CA LEU A 63 8.04 6.88 -6.12
C LEU A 63 9.04 7.99 -6.46
N HIS A 64 9.71 8.54 -5.46
CA HIS A 64 10.60 9.69 -5.59
C HIS A 64 11.90 9.45 -4.84
N TRP A 65 13.02 9.56 -5.54
CA TRP A 65 14.35 9.49 -4.94
C TRP A 65 15.05 10.85 -4.99
N ARG A 66 15.16 11.44 -6.20
CA ARG A 66 15.88 12.69 -6.42
C ARG A 66 14.93 13.81 -6.79
N ASN A 67 15.25 14.98 -6.27
CA ASN A 67 14.58 16.21 -6.65
C ASN A 67 14.93 16.56 -8.11
N PRO A 68 13.94 16.64 -9.03
CA PRO A 68 14.20 16.90 -10.44
C PRO A 68 14.82 18.29 -10.72
N ASP A 69 14.70 19.23 -9.77
CA ASP A 69 15.21 20.60 -9.96
C ASP A 69 16.73 20.69 -9.75
N ASN A 70 17.33 19.77 -8.95
CA ASN A 70 18.75 19.84 -8.59
C ASN A 70 19.49 18.50 -8.56
N ASP A 71 18.78 17.41 -8.88
CA ASP A 71 19.29 16.02 -8.88
C ASP A 71 19.85 15.55 -7.52
N GLN A 72 19.50 16.19 -6.41
CA GLN A 72 19.88 15.74 -5.07
C GLN A 72 18.79 14.79 -4.51
N PRO A 73 19.16 13.77 -3.72
CA PRO A 73 18.15 12.98 -3.00
C PRO A 73 17.25 13.88 -2.15
N PHE A 74 15.95 13.60 -2.11
CA PHE A 74 15.05 14.29 -1.18
C PHE A 74 15.45 14.05 0.27
N GLY A 75 15.86 12.83 0.60
CA GLY A 75 16.36 12.44 1.91
C GLY A 75 15.30 12.30 3.00
N ASP A 76 14.19 13.04 2.92
CA ASP A 76 13.08 12.95 3.86
C ASP A 76 11.74 13.40 3.24
N ILE A 77 10.65 13.08 3.95
CA ILE A 77 9.29 13.41 3.51
C ILE A 77 9.04 14.93 3.52
N GLN A 78 9.66 15.67 4.44
CA GLN A 78 9.47 17.11 4.54
C GLN A 78 9.98 17.81 3.27
N SER A 79 11.18 17.46 2.82
CA SER A 79 11.79 17.99 1.59
C SER A 79 10.91 17.69 0.35
N LEU A 80 10.35 16.48 0.26
CA LEU A 80 9.42 16.11 -0.81
C LEU A 80 8.12 16.92 -0.74
N ARG A 81 7.58 17.15 0.46
CA ARG A 81 6.38 17.94 0.69
C ARG A 81 6.57 19.40 0.29
N GLU A 82 7.71 19.99 0.64
CA GLU A 82 8.07 21.37 0.28
C GLU A 82 8.23 21.52 -1.22
N TRP A 83 8.89 20.59 -1.88
CA TRP A 83 8.98 20.55 -3.34
C TRP A 83 7.60 20.43 -3.99
N GLY A 84 6.74 19.53 -3.48
CA GLY A 84 5.36 19.38 -3.96
C GLY A 84 4.60 20.70 -3.88
N ALA A 85 4.63 21.38 -2.73
CA ALA A 85 3.96 22.65 -2.50
C ALA A 85 4.48 23.76 -3.46
N ALA A 86 5.79 23.83 -3.68
CA ALA A 86 6.39 24.77 -4.63
C ALA A 86 5.95 24.50 -6.09
N ASN A 87 5.50 23.28 -6.40
CA ASN A 87 5.01 22.85 -7.71
C ASN A 87 3.47 22.72 -7.77
N GLY A 88 2.73 23.39 -6.87
CA GLY A 88 1.26 23.41 -6.87
C GLY A 88 0.62 22.06 -6.53
N LYS A 89 1.31 21.20 -5.78
CA LYS A 89 0.86 19.87 -5.35
C LYS A 89 0.78 19.81 -3.83
N ARG A 90 -0.28 19.18 -3.32
CA ARG A 90 -0.44 18.88 -1.90
C ARG A 90 -0.11 17.41 -1.64
N LEU A 91 0.84 17.15 -0.76
CA LEU A 91 1.16 15.78 -0.33
C LEU A 91 0.05 15.25 0.55
N MET A 92 -0.61 14.18 0.10
CA MET A 92 -1.71 13.51 0.81
C MET A 92 -1.20 12.36 1.67
N PHE A 93 -0.23 11.61 1.13
CA PHE A 93 0.41 10.48 1.81
C PHE A 93 1.87 10.38 1.37
N ALA A 94 2.74 10.00 2.29
CA ALA A 94 4.08 9.55 1.99
C ALA A 94 4.55 8.48 2.96
N ALA A 95 5.40 7.58 2.45
CA ALA A 95 6.07 6.52 3.19
C ALA A 95 7.50 6.35 2.69
N ASN A 96 8.41 5.98 3.59
CA ASN A 96 9.73 5.53 3.16
C ASN A 96 9.60 4.31 2.22
N ALA A 97 10.46 4.24 1.20
CA ALA A 97 10.53 3.11 0.29
C ALA A 97 11.50 2.01 0.80
N GLY A 98 12.11 1.26 -0.13
CA GLY A 98 12.96 0.14 0.19
C GLY A 98 14.32 0.52 0.77
N ILE A 99 15.06 -0.50 1.20
CA ILE A 99 16.38 -0.37 1.84
C ILE A 99 17.40 0.29 0.90
N TYR A 100 18.29 1.07 1.47
CA TYR A 100 19.32 1.87 0.80
C TYR A 100 20.70 1.67 1.46
N ASP A 101 21.76 2.11 0.79
CA ASP A 101 23.12 2.06 1.28
C ASP A 101 23.54 3.33 2.06
N GLN A 102 24.80 3.39 2.48
CA GLN A 102 25.36 4.53 3.22
C GLN A 102 25.47 5.82 2.38
N ALA A 103 25.41 5.71 1.05
CA ALA A 103 25.36 6.84 0.14
C ALA A 103 23.94 7.32 -0.19
N TYR A 104 22.92 6.79 0.54
CA TYR A 104 21.50 7.05 0.31
C TYR A 104 21.06 6.68 -1.12
N ALA A 105 21.62 5.59 -1.65
CA ALA A 105 21.19 4.99 -2.91
C ALA A 105 20.43 3.68 -2.67
N PRO A 106 19.34 3.39 -3.42
CA PRO A 106 18.61 2.13 -3.28
C PRO A 106 19.52 0.92 -3.48
N LEU A 107 19.45 -0.08 -2.60
CA LEU A 107 20.28 -1.30 -2.66
C LEU A 107 19.89 -2.28 -3.79
N GLY A 108 18.73 -2.11 -4.37
CA GLY A 108 18.20 -2.96 -5.42
C GLY A 108 17.33 -2.20 -6.38
N LEU A 109 16.52 -2.92 -7.17
CA LEU A 109 15.70 -2.34 -8.22
C LEU A 109 14.99 -1.07 -7.77
N TYR A 110 15.14 -0.04 -8.59
CA TYR A 110 14.43 1.21 -8.41
C TYR A 110 14.00 1.76 -9.78
N VAL A 111 12.68 1.92 -9.95
CA VAL A 111 12.06 2.35 -11.21
C VAL A 111 11.19 3.56 -10.96
N GLU A 112 11.39 4.62 -11.72
CA GLU A 112 10.51 5.81 -11.77
C GLU A 112 10.08 6.07 -13.21
N HIS A 113 8.78 6.27 -13.43
CA HIS A 113 8.19 6.54 -14.75
C HIS A 113 8.67 5.55 -15.84
N GLY A 114 8.68 4.26 -15.52
CA GLY A 114 9.14 3.21 -16.44
C GLY A 114 10.64 3.14 -16.67
N LYS A 115 11.43 4.08 -16.09
CA LYS A 115 12.88 4.12 -16.22
C LYS A 115 13.55 3.42 -15.03
N THR A 116 14.32 2.38 -15.30
CA THR A 116 15.16 1.72 -14.29
C THR A 116 16.36 2.62 -13.93
N LEU A 117 16.37 3.15 -12.71
CA LEU A 117 17.44 3.97 -12.16
C LEU A 117 18.50 3.12 -11.46
N VAL A 118 18.08 2.04 -10.78
CA VAL A 118 18.97 1.04 -10.17
C VAL A 118 18.51 -0.35 -10.62
N PRO A 119 19.41 -1.21 -11.08
CA PRO A 119 19.05 -2.54 -11.57
C PRO A 119 18.62 -3.50 -10.44
N LEU A 120 17.91 -4.57 -10.83
CA LEU A 120 17.51 -5.63 -9.91
C LEU A 120 18.75 -6.30 -9.29
N ASN A 121 18.76 -6.37 -7.97
CA ASN A 121 19.84 -6.97 -7.20
C ASN A 121 19.47 -8.40 -6.77
N LEU A 122 20.06 -9.38 -7.43
CA LEU A 122 19.91 -10.81 -7.08
C LEU A 122 21.13 -11.37 -6.34
N PHE A 123 22.08 -10.53 -6.01
CA PHE A 123 23.30 -10.96 -5.33
C PHE A 123 22.98 -11.53 -3.93
N HIS A 124 23.56 -12.68 -3.63
CA HIS A 124 23.44 -13.38 -2.35
C HIS A 124 24.78 -13.26 -1.59
N GLY A 125 24.72 -13.01 -0.28
CA GLY A 125 25.87 -13.20 0.57
C GLY A 125 26.63 -11.95 1.01
N ASN A 126 25.99 -10.76 1.06
CA ASN A 126 26.59 -9.60 1.75
C ASN A 126 25.94 -9.37 3.13
N PRO A 127 26.53 -9.88 4.24
CA PRO A 127 26.02 -9.65 5.59
C PRO A 127 25.96 -8.16 5.98
N ALA A 128 26.82 -7.32 5.35
CA ALA A 128 26.84 -5.88 5.58
C ALA A 128 25.61 -5.15 5.02
N ALA A 129 24.81 -5.82 4.18
CA ALA A 129 23.54 -5.29 3.65
C ALA A 129 22.39 -5.30 4.68
N GLY A 130 22.65 -5.61 5.95
CA GLY A 130 21.65 -5.57 7.02
C GLY A 130 20.43 -6.45 6.71
N ASN A 131 19.22 -5.90 6.86
CA ASN A 131 17.98 -6.64 6.59
C ASN A 131 17.85 -7.12 5.14
N PHE A 132 18.52 -6.46 4.18
CA PHE A 132 18.54 -6.89 2.78
C PHE A 132 19.26 -8.23 2.58
N SER A 133 20.07 -8.68 3.54
CA SER A 133 20.70 -10.02 3.53
C SER A 133 19.75 -11.15 3.91
N ILE A 134 18.64 -10.86 4.61
CA ILE A 134 17.61 -11.85 4.97
C ILE A 134 16.78 -12.15 3.72
N ARG A 135 16.61 -13.44 3.40
CA ARG A 135 15.98 -13.87 2.13
C ARG A 135 14.60 -14.49 2.34
N PRO A 136 13.81 -14.53 1.25
CA PRO A 136 13.99 -13.86 -0.01
C PRO A 136 13.74 -12.36 0.09
N ASN A 137 14.39 -11.57 -0.78
CA ASN A 137 14.00 -10.19 -1.04
C ASN A 137 12.83 -10.15 -2.02
N GLY A 138 12.12 -9.03 -2.06
CA GLY A 138 11.00 -8.83 -2.95
C GLY A 138 11.04 -7.50 -3.68
N VAL A 139 10.12 -7.36 -4.61
CA VAL A 139 9.84 -6.14 -5.35
C VAL A 139 8.37 -5.80 -5.16
N PHE A 140 8.09 -4.57 -4.74
CA PHE A 140 6.78 -3.95 -4.91
C PHE A 140 6.82 -3.17 -6.21
N ALA A 141 5.85 -3.40 -7.09
CA ALA A 141 5.77 -2.77 -8.40
C ALA A 141 4.35 -2.30 -8.71
N ILE A 142 4.25 -1.19 -9.45
CA ILE A 142 3.04 -0.70 -10.11
C ILE A 142 3.31 -0.75 -11.60
N TYR A 143 2.40 -1.34 -12.36
CA TYR A 143 2.52 -1.58 -13.78
C TYR A 143 1.76 -0.53 -14.61
N PRO A 144 2.03 -0.42 -15.94
CA PRO A 144 1.39 0.58 -16.80
C PRO A 144 -0.14 0.54 -16.85
N ASP A 145 -0.74 -0.60 -16.56
CA ASP A 145 -2.21 -0.76 -16.46
C ASP A 145 -2.77 -0.37 -15.08
N GLY A 146 -1.91 0.16 -14.19
CA GLY A 146 -2.25 0.63 -12.85
C GLY A 146 -2.33 -0.46 -11.79
N HIS A 147 -2.18 -1.77 -12.14
CA HIS A 147 -2.18 -2.79 -11.10
C HIS A 147 -0.87 -2.81 -10.31
N ALA A 148 -0.94 -3.19 -9.03
CA ALA A 148 0.22 -3.38 -8.18
C ALA A 148 0.43 -4.84 -7.82
N ALA A 149 1.68 -5.22 -7.57
CA ALA A 149 2.02 -6.53 -7.04
C ALA A 149 3.24 -6.48 -6.12
N VAL A 150 3.26 -7.41 -5.17
CA VAL A 150 4.46 -7.78 -4.43
C VAL A 150 4.90 -9.16 -4.93
N ARG A 151 6.17 -9.30 -5.30
CA ARG A 151 6.76 -10.54 -5.82
C ARG A 151 8.10 -10.80 -5.16
N THR A 152 8.52 -12.05 -5.04
CA THR A 152 9.94 -12.32 -4.75
C THR A 152 10.80 -11.74 -5.88
N SER A 153 12.04 -11.35 -5.57
CA SER A 153 12.94 -10.80 -6.60
C SER A 153 13.19 -11.78 -7.75
N THR A 154 13.15 -13.07 -7.47
CA THR A 154 13.32 -14.13 -8.48
C THR A 154 12.09 -14.20 -9.39
N ASP A 155 10.88 -14.20 -8.82
CA ASP A 155 9.64 -14.25 -9.60
C ASP A 155 9.47 -12.98 -10.43
N PHE A 156 9.77 -11.82 -9.87
CA PHE A 156 9.75 -10.54 -10.61
C PHE A 156 10.67 -10.59 -11.84
N LYS A 157 11.89 -11.14 -11.69
CA LYS A 157 12.82 -11.34 -12.82
C LYS A 157 12.22 -12.29 -13.87
N THR A 158 11.62 -13.39 -13.42
CA THR A 158 11.05 -14.40 -14.31
C THR A 158 9.84 -13.89 -15.09
N ASP A 159 8.98 -13.11 -14.42
CA ASP A 159 7.81 -12.47 -15.05
C ASP A 159 8.20 -11.48 -16.16
N GLY A 160 9.35 -10.84 -16.04
CA GLY A 160 9.94 -9.96 -17.07
C GLY A 160 9.10 -8.75 -17.45
N LYS A 161 8.05 -8.44 -16.69
CA LYS A 161 7.15 -7.32 -16.97
C LYS A 161 7.80 -5.99 -16.59
N ALA A 162 7.71 -5.01 -17.50
CA ALA A 162 8.11 -3.64 -17.21
C ALA A 162 7.14 -3.01 -16.21
N ALA A 163 7.68 -2.33 -15.19
CA ALA A 163 6.92 -1.57 -14.21
C ALA A 163 7.08 -0.07 -14.46
N ASP A 164 6.05 0.71 -14.16
CA ASP A 164 6.14 2.17 -14.14
C ASP A 164 6.86 2.67 -12.87
N TRP A 165 6.55 2.02 -11.75
CA TRP A 165 7.16 2.29 -10.46
C TRP A 165 7.53 0.97 -9.80
N ALA A 166 8.75 0.86 -9.28
CA ALA A 166 9.14 -0.31 -8.52
C ALA A 166 10.26 0.00 -7.53
N THR A 167 10.21 -0.66 -6.39
CA THR A 167 11.33 -0.70 -5.45
C THR A 167 11.56 -2.13 -4.98
N GLN A 168 12.83 -2.52 -4.95
CA GLN A 168 13.26 -3.75 -4.30
C GLN A 168 13.60 -3.48 -2.85
N SER A 169 13.17 -4.37 -1.98
CA SER A 169 13.49 -4.34 -0.56
C SER A 169 13.56 -5.75 0.02
N GLY A 170 13.68 -5.85 1.31
CA GLY A 170 13.69 -7.15 1.96
C GLY A 170 13.96 -7.11 3.46
N PRO A 171 13.54 -8.20 4.10
CA PRO A 171 13.02 -9.45 3.52
C PRO A 171 11.54 -9.36 3.08
N MET A 172 11.10 -10.33 2.27
CA MET A 172 9.67 -10.63 2.18
C MET A 172 9.15 -11.01 3.56
N LEU A 173 8.02 -10.44 3.95
CA LEU A 173 7.35 -10.73 5.23
C LEU A 173 6.45 -11.96 5.11
N VAL A 174 5.63 -11.98 4.07
CA VAL A 174 4.71 -13.06 3.73
C VAL A 174 4.95 -13.44 2.28
N ILE A 175 4.94 -14.74 1.99
CA ILE A 175 5.16 -15.31 0.66
C ILE A 175 4.10 -16.39 0.46
N ASP A 176 3.23 -16.26 -0.55
CA ASP A 176 2.14 -17.21 -0.81
C ASP A 176 1.32 -17.56 0.46
N GLY A 177 1.05 -16.55 1.31
CA GLY A 177 0.31 -16.72 2.57
C GLY A 177 1.11 -17.37 3.70
N GLN A 178 2.42 -17.58 3.54
CA GLN A 178 3.27 -18.12 4.59
C GLN A 178 4.23 -17.06 5.12
N ILE A 179 4.36 -16.97 6.44
CA ILE A 179 5.38 -16.11 7.07
C ILE A 179 6.77 -16.60 6.65
N ASN A 180 7.68 -15.68 6.39
CA ASN A 180 9.07 -16.00 6.09
C ASN A 180 9.66 -16.88 7.21
N THR A 181 10.13 -18.06 6.85
CA THR A 181 10.60 -19.10 7.79
C THR A 181 11.87 -18.71 8.56
N GLN A 182 12.53 -17.60 8.21
CA GLN A 182 13.67 -17.07 8.95
C GLN A 182 13.28 -16.23 10.17
N PHE A 183 11.98 -15.94 10.34
CA PHE A 183 11.52 -15.11 11.45
C PHE A 183 11.25 -15.96 12.70
N VAL A 184 11.82 -15.54 13.81
CA VAL A 184 11.65 -16.18 15.12
C VAL A 184 10.60 -15.40 15.91
N ASP A 185 9.61 -16.11 16.47
CA ASP A 185 8.44 -15.49 17.13
C ASP A 185 8.83 -14.64 18.34
N ASP A 186 9.72 -15.15 19.19
CA ASP A 186 10.19 -14.49 20.41
C ASP A 186 11.48 -13.66 20.22
N SER A 187 11.77 -13.24 18.99
CA SER A 187 12.96 -12.48 18.67
C SER A 187 13.01 -11.14 19.44
N ALA A 188 14.08 -10.92 20.19
CA ALA A 188 14.36 -9.66 20.87
C ALA A 188 14.76 -8.51 19.89
N SER A 189 14.96 -8.82 18.60
CA SER A 189 15.30 -7.80 17.59
C SER A 189 14.08 -7.01 17.19
N THR A 190 13.76 -5.97 17.96
CA THR A 190 12.62 -5.08 17.70
C THR A 190 13.07 -3.75 17.09
N LYS A 191 12.30 -3.25 16.11
CA LYS A 191 12.49 -1.96 15.42
C LYS A 191 11.13 -1.37 15.07
N TRP A 192 11.03 -0.05 14.87
CA TRP A 192 9.96 0.49 14.05
C TRP A 192 10.07 -0.13 12.67
N ARG A 193 8.94 -0.54 12.12
CA ARG A 193 8.93 -1.25 10.84
C ARG A 193 7.87 -0.69 9.93
N SER A 194 8.19 -0.59 8.64
CA SER A 194 7.24 -0.32 7.59
C SER A 194 7.22 -1.46 6.57
N GLY A 195 6.09 -1.63 5.93
CA GLY A 195 5.90 -2.67 4.92
C GLY A 195 4.73 -2.36 4.01
N VAL A 196 4.64 -3.11 2.93
CA VAL A 196 3.61 -2.97 1.90
C VAL A 196 3.11 -4.32 1.44
N CYS A 197 1.81 -4.41 1.13
CA CYS A 197 1.24 -5.53 0.37
C CYS A 197 0.27 -5.03 -0.70
N ALA A 198 0.13 -5.80 -1.78
CA ALA A 198 -0.95 -5.65 -2.73
C ALA A 198 -2.12 -6.57 -2.28
N HIS A 199 -3.24 -5.96 -1.87
CA HIS A 199 -4.45 -6.65 -1.46
C HIS A 199 -5.44 -6.71 -2.64
N GLY A 200 -5.12 -7.51 -3.65
CA GLY A 200 -5.73 -7.47 -4.97
C GLY A 200 -4.95 -6.57 -5.94
N PRO A 201 -5.41 -6.45 -7.18
CA PRO A 201 -4.62 -5.79 -8.24
C PRO A 201 -4.52 -4.28 -8.07
N TYR A 202 -5.49 -3.63 -7.46
CA TYR A 202 -5.55 -2.16 -7.39
C TYR A 202 -5.63 -1.63 -5.97
N GLN A 203 -5.63 -2.48 -4.96
CA GLN A 203 -5.60 -2.06 -3.56
C GLN A 203 -4.23 -2.33 -2.96
N VAL A 204 -3.63 -1.30 -2.38
CA VAL A 204 -2.33 -1.37 -1.72
C VAL A 204 -2.48 -0.99 -0.25
N LEU A 205 -1.90 -1.80 0.63
CA LEU A 205 -1.84 -1.50 2.06
C LEU A 205 -0.39 -1.17 2.44
N PHE A 206 -0.17 0.03 2.95
CA PHE A 206 1.04 0.41 3.66
C PHE A 206 0.82 0.30 5.15
N VAL A 207 1.80 -0.23 5.86
CA VAL A 207 1.72 -0.40 7.32
C VAL A 207 2.99 0.13 7.97
N VAL A 208 2.83 0.89 9.06
CA VAL A 208 3.92 1.26 9.96
C VAL A 208 3.57 0.90 11.39
N SER A 209 4.54 0.41 12.15
CA SER A 209 4.38 0.15 13.59
C SER A 209 4.54 1.43 14.40
N GLU A 210 3.71 1.61 15.44
CA GLU A 210 3.77 2.76 16.35
C GLU A 210 4.77 2.56 17.49
N SER A 211 5.31 1.36 17.59
CA SER A 211 6.35 0.96 18.54
C SER A 211 7.30 -0.06 17.91
N PRO A 212 8.48 -0.30 18.50
CA PRO A 212 9.39 -1.34 18.01
C PRO A 212 8.76 -2.73 18.10
N VAL A 213 8.74 -3.47 16.97
CA VAL A 213 8.21 -4.84 16.86
C VAL A 213 9.24 -5.76 16.21
N ASN A 214 9.17 -7.07 16.48
CA ASN A 214 9.98 -8.06 15.78
C ASN A 214 9.40 -8.39 14.39
N PHE A 215 10.15 -9.10 13.56
CA PHE A 215 9.72 -9.47 12.21
C PHE A 215 8.53 -10.42 12.20
N HIS A 216 8.50 -11.39 13.13
CA HIS A 216 7.43 -12.38 13.16
C HIS A 216 6.07 -11.75 13.48
N THR A 217 5.99 -10.92 14.53
CA THR A 217 4.78 -10.16 14.87
C THR A 217 4.34 -9.27 13.70
N PHE A 218 5.29 -8.56 13.05
CA PHE A 218 4.98 -7.68 11.93
C PHE A 218 4.49 -8.45 10.71
N ALA A 219 5.08 -9.60 10.38
CA ALA A 219 4.64 -10.47 9.30
C ALA A 219 3.27 -11.12 9.60
N SER A 220 3.04 -11.54 10.85
CA SER A 220 1.75 -12.10 11.31
C SER A 220 0.61 -11.09 11.16
N LEU A 221 0.85 -9.79 11.43
CA LEU A 221 -0.13 -8.74 11.17
C LEU A 221 -0.58 -8.74 9.70
N PHE A 222 0.37 -8.75 8.76
CA PHE A 222 0.04 -8.78 7.33
C PHE A 222 -0.75 -10.01 6.93
N ARG A 223 -0.35 -11.20 7.39
CA ARG A 223 -1.03 -12.45 7.06
C ARG A 223 -2.37 -12.60 7.75
N ASP A 224 -2.39 -12.50 9.09
CA ASP A 224 -3.50 -12.96 9.91
C ASP A 224 -4.58 -11.89 10.11
N LYS A 225 -4.18 -10.61 10.15
CA LYS A 225 -5.10 -9.50 10.39
C LYS A 225 -5.50 -8.76 9.12
N LEU A 226 -4.54 -8.61 8.18
CA LEU A 226 -4.76 -7.85 6.95
C LEU A 226 -5.06 -8.75 5.74
N GLY A 227 -4.84 -10.07 5.84
CA GLY A 227 -5.14 -11.02 4.77
C GLY A 227 -4.23 -10.91 3.55
N CYS A 228 -3.02 -10.36 3.71
CA CYS A 228 -2.06 -10.23 2.63
C CYS A 228 -1.43 -11.57 2.28
N ARG A 229 -1.52 -11.98 1.01
CA ARG A 229 -0.88 -13.18 0.49
C ARG A 229 0.64 -13.00 0.35
N ASP A 230 1.05 -11.82 -0.12
CA ASP A 230 2.46 -11.44 -0.29
C ASP A 230 2.67 -10.06 0.33
N ALA A 231 3.70 -9.92 1.17
CA ALA A 231 4.02 -8.67 1.83
C ALA A 231 5.52 -8.45 1.88
N LEU A 232 5.93 -7.21 1.68
CA LEU A 232 7.32 -6.80 1.62
C LEU A 232 7.65 -5.84 2.76
N TYR A 233 8.73 -6.10 3.47
CA TYR A 233 9.35 -5.16 4.38
C TYR A 233 10.05 -4.05 3.60
N LEU A 234 9.80 -2.80 3.99
CA LEU A 234 10.42 -1.63 3.36
C LEU A 234 11.66 -1.20 4.12
N ASP A 235 11.52 -0.79 5.39
CA ASP A 235 12.66 -0.41 6.22
C ASP A 235 12.34 -0.59 7.71
N GLY A 236 13.38 -0.39 8.55
CA GLY A 236 13.28 -0.36 10.00
C GLY A 236 13.76 0.97 10.56
N SER A 237 13.87 1.08 11.86
CA SER A 237 14.41 2.21 12.66
C SER A 237 13.98 3.64 12.27
N ILE A 238 13.82 3.90 10.98
CA ILE A 238 13.44 5.19 10.37
C ILE A 238 12.05 5.17 9.76
N SER A 239 11.32 4.05 9.89
CA SER A 239 10.00 3.87 9.28
C SER A 239 9.02 4.93 9.76
N GLN A 240 8.63 5.81 8.85
CA GLN A 240 7.73 6.91 9.12
C GLN A 240 6.80 7.13 7.94
N PHE A 241 5.53 7.45 8.24
CA PHE A 241 4.55 7.90 7.26
C PHE A 241 4.17 9.35 7.54
N TYR A 242 3.77 10.04 6.50
CA TYR A 242 3.04 11.30 6.56
C TYR A 242 1.65 11.07 5.98
N ILE A 243 0.63 11.55 6.69
CA ILE A 243 -0.77 11.48 6.26
C ILE A 243 -1.35 12.89 6.41
N ASP A 244 -1.86 13.44 5.33
CA ASP A 244 -2.46 14.77 5.36
C ASP A 244 -3.63 14.82 6.36
N GLY A 245 -3.69 15.89 7.15
CA GLY A 245 -4.66 16.04 8.25
C GLY A 245 -4.33 15.26 9.53
N THR A 246 -3.43 14.25 9.49
CA THR A 246 -2.99 13.48 10.67
C THR A 246 -1.56 13.88 11.09
N GLY A 247 -0.67 14.09 10.12
CA GLY A 247 0.75 14.37 10.36
C GLY A 247 1.62 13.12 10.24
N TYR A 248 2.71 13.08 11.00
CA TYR A 248 3.67 11.98 11.00
C TYR A 248 3.27 10.88 11.97
N THR A 249 3.49 9.61 11.58
CA THR A 249 3.24 8.41 12.38
C THR A 249 4.37 7.39 12.18
N GLY A 250 4.55 6.45 13.11
CA GLY A 250 5.66 5.50 13.12
C GLY A 250 6.83 5.97 13.99
N ALA A 251 8.06 5.87 13.49
CA ALA A 251 9.23 6.28 14.24
C ALA A 251 9.18 7.79 14.58
N PRO A 252 9.57 8.17 15.81
CA PRO A 252 9.63 9.59 16.20
C PRO A 252 10.52 10.40 15.26
N THR A 253 10.07 11.58 14.84
CA THR A 253 10.75 12.40 13.82
C THR A 253 12.21 12.70 14.16
N PHE A 254 12.54 12.89 15.45
CA PHE A 254 13.92 13.13 15.89
C PHE A 254 14.86 11.92 15.73
N MET A 255 14.32 10.73 15.49
CA MET A 255 15.08 9.50 15.25
C MET A 255 15.24 9.20 13.75
N VAL A 256 14.48 9.86 12.91
CA VAL A 256 14.50 9.60 11.45
C VAL A 256 15.79 10.15 10.86
N LYS A 257 16.52 9.29 10.15
CA LYS A 257 17.70 9.63 9.36
C LYS A 257 17.28 9.80 7.89
N PRO A 258 18.08 10.51 7.09
CA PRO A 258 17.85 10.55 5.65
C PRO A 258 17.74 9.15 5.04
N TYR A 259 16.88 8.99 4.05
CA TYR A 259 16.67 7.74 3.31
C TYR A 259 16.53 8.00 1.82
N ALA A 260 16.61 6.96 0.99
CA ALA A 260 16.63 7.09 -0.46
C ALA A 260 15.23 7.37 -1.02
N GLY A 261 14.44 6.35 -1.23
CA GLY A 261 13.16 6.45 -1.91
C GLY A 261 11.99 6.81 -1.00
N ILE A 262 11.01 7.53 -1.54
CA ILE A 262 9.79 7.94 -0.87
C ILE A 262 8.59 7.60 -1.77
N PHE A 263 7.66 6.80 -1.28
CA PHE A 263 6.34 6.68 -1.89
C PHE A 263 5.52 7.93 -1.58
N ALA A 264 4.76 8.41 -2.55
CA ALA A 264 3.89 9.57 -2.38
C ALA A 264 2.60 9.50 -3.16
N VAL A 265 1.55 10.05 -2.58
CA VAL A 265 0.30 10.42 -3.25
C VAL A 265 0.16 11.94 -3.15
N PHE A 266 0.03 12.59 -4.30
CA PHE A 266 -0.20 14.02 -4.38
C PHE A 266 -1.61 14.32 -4.92
N ALA A 267 -2.22 15.39 -4.40
CA ALA A 267 -3.37 16.05 -5.01
C ALA A 267 -2.94 17.39 -5.64
N ASN A 268 -3.64 17.83 -6.68
CA ASN A 268 -3.48 19.18 -7.19
C ASN A 268 -4.03 20.18 -6.14
N GLN A 269 -3.35 21.30 -5.97
CA GLN A 269 -3.81 22.41 -5.14
C GLN A 269 -4.85 23.24 -5.87
#